data_b2d22501ad150c177fbd79c19f825dce
#
_entry.id   b2d22501ad150c177fbd79c19f825dce
#
_cell.length_a   1.000
_cell.length_b   1.000
_cell.length_c   1.000
_cell.angle_alpha   90.00
_cell.angle_beta   90.00
_cell.angle_gamma   90.00
#
_symmetry.space_group_name_H-M   'P 1'
#
loop_
_entity.id
_entity.type
_entity.pdbx_description
1 polymer ?
#
loop_
_entity_poly.entity_id
_entity_poly.type
_entity_poly.pdbx_seq_one_letter_code
_entity_poly.pdbx_strand_id
1 'polypeptide(L)'
;MNSQNPHKILFERPNLAELSQQYTVVDPHFHTHYSDGYNSVAAIVKRARELNIGIAITDHNDIRGAVELDRYKNLLNIPGIEITSKEGTHILVYFYDVKGIKSFYKNDLQPNMGHDIMSSTSLEMEEIIERARTFDSVVVFPHPYSATFTGIHNSYFSEERLDRIFKMVDGIEVINAENLNKWNLRSALLGFNLDIGITGGSDGHRLAQMGKVVSYASCENDRHAFLDAIKNKQTKVIGKEIDLIRRVTSNGVKLRNNIKNYPNMVEKNLRYSYTVINSKSKTFKDNVKRSLNDRIKERRKKYGAL
;
A
#
# COMPACT_ATOMS: atom_id res chain seq x y z
N MET A 1 19.79 -9.70 -28.81
CA MET A 1 18.39 -9.54 -28.40
C MET A 1 18.32 -9.80 -26.90
N ASN A 2 18.45 -8.75 -26.11
CA ASN A 2 18.31 -8.86 -24.64
C ASN A 2 16.82 -8.89 -24.34
N SER A 3 16.30 -10.07 -24.01
CA SER A 3 15.00 -10.19 -23.38
C SER A 3 15.12 -9.58 -21.96
N GLN A 4 14.89 -8.28 -21.85
CA GLN A 4 14.64 -7.66 -20.55
C GLN A 4 13.38 -8.32 -20.01
N ASN A 5 13.56 -9.13 -19.00
CA ASN A 5 12.48 -9.86 -18.34
C ASN A 5 11.57 -8.82 -17.67
N PRO A 6 10.34 -8.63 -18.12
CA PRO A 6 9.43 -7.68 -17.47
C PRO A 6 9.19 -8.15 -16.04
N HIS A 7 8.86 -7.25 -15.16
CA HIS A 7 8.48 -7.38 -13.76
C HIS A 7 8.53 -8.80 -13.18
N LYS A 8 9.58 -9.08 -12.40
CA LYS A 8 9.66 -10.35 -11.70
C LYS A 8 8.96 -10.24 -10.35
N ILE A 9 7.79 -10.89 -10.23
CA ILE A 9 7.02 -10.99 -9.00
C ILE A 9 7.09 -12.44 -8.52
N LEU A 10 7.66 -12.66 -7.33
CA LEU A 10 7.88 -14.00 -6.78
C LEU A 10 7.11 -14.16 -5.45
N PHE A 11 6.15 -15.09 -5.43
CA PHE A 11 5.36 -15.43 -4.24
C PHE A 11 6.04 -16.49 -3.39
N GLU A 12 7.22 -16.17 -2.87
CA GLU A 12 8.03 -17.06 -2.03
C GLU A 12 8.75 -16.30 -0.92
N ARG A 13 9.27 -17.01 0.08
CA ARG A 13 10.03 -16.36 1.14
C ARG A 13 11.38 -15.90 0.58
N PRO A 14 11.74 -14.61 0.76
CA PRO A 14 13.02 -14.12 0.28
C PRO A 14 14.19 -14.72 1.06
N ASN A 15 15.22 -15.16 0.35
CA ASN A 15 16.54 -15.40 0.92
C ASN A 15 17.33 -14.09 0.89
N LEU A 16 17.11 -13.25 1.93
CA LEU A 16 17.68 -11.90 1.97
C LEU A 16 19.21 -11.90 1.92
N ALA A 17 19.87 -12.89 2.54
CA ALA A 17 21.33 -12.99 2.55
C ALA A 17 21.92 -13.20 1.15
N GLU A 18 21.26 -13.96 0.31
CA GLU A 18 21.65 -14.17 -1.09
C GLU A 18 21.26 -12.98 -1.96
N LEU A 19 20.02 -12.47 -1.77
CA LEU A 19 19.48 -11.39 -2.58
C LEU A 19 20.29 -10.10 -2.45
N SER A 20 20.71 -9.76 -1.23
CA SER A 20 21.49 -8.55 -0.94
C SER A 20 22.96 -8.60 -1.41
N GLN A 21 23.44 -9.77 -1.86
CA GLN A 21 24.76 -9.86 -2.50
C GLN A 21 24.74 -9.40 -3.96
N GLN A 22 23.56 -9.45 -4.60
CA GLN A 22 23.43 -9.21 -6.04
C GLN A 22 22.61 -7.95 -6.36
N TYR A 23 21.79 -7.51 -5.43
CA TYR A 23 20.81 -6.44 -5.63
C TYR A 23 20.77 -5.48 -4.45
N THR A 24 20.36 -4.27 -4.72
CA THR A 24 19.86 -3.36 -3.68
C THR A 24 18.47 -3.82 -3.27
N VAL A 25 18.32 -4.16 -1.99
CA VAL A 25 17.09 -4.74 -1.42
C VAL A 25 16.51 -3.79 -0.39
N VAL A 26 15.23 -3.47 -0.51
CA VAL A 26 14.53 -2.54 0.39
C VAL A 26 13.18 -3.13 0.81
N ASP A 27 12.84 -2.99 2.09
CA ASP A 27 11.46 -3.09 2.57
C ASP A 27 10.85 -1.68 2.59
N PRO A 28 10.05 -1.31 1.58
CA PRO A 28 9.63 0.08 1.38
C PRO A 28 8.36 0.46 2.16
N HIS A 29 7.80 -0.43 3.00
CA HIS A 29 6.55 -0.18 3.71
C HIS A 29 6.64 -0.70 5.15
N PHE A 30 6.92 0.19 6.11
CA PHE A 30 7.10 -0.18 7.51
C PHE A 30 6.67 0.94 8.47
N HIS A 31 6.03 0.57 9.59
CA HIS A 31 5.48 1.49 10.58
C HIS A 31 6.24 1.49 11.89
N THR A 32 6.31 2.66 12.53
CA THR A 32 6.93 2.87 13.84
C THR A 32 5.89 3.15 14.92
N HIS A 33 6.36 3.31 16.15
CA HIS A 33 5.54 3.77 17.28
C HIS A 33 5.01 5.21 17.13
N TYR A 34 5.44 5.94 16.09
CA TYR A 34 4.88 7.26 15.78
C TYR A 34 3.51 7.18 15.11
N SER A 35 3.14 6.02 14.58
CA SER A 35 1.78 5.72 14.12
C SER A 35 1.20 4.49 14.84
N ASP A 36 1.01 3.39 14.19
CA ASP A 36 0.41 2.17 14.73
C ASP A 36 1.38 0.98 14.82
N GLY A 37 2.66 1.19 14.52
CA GLY A 37 3.73 0.23 14.77
C GLY A 37 4.12 0.14 16.24
N TYR A 38 4.89 -0.90 16.59
CA TYR A 38 5.28 -1.19 17.98
C TYR A 38 6.73 -0.83 18.29
N ASN A 39 7.53 -0.47 17.29
CA ASN A 39 8.96 -0.42 17.45
C ASN A 39 9.50 1.01 17.30
N SER A 40 10.55 1.31 18.06
CA SER A 40 11.31 2.53 17.85
C SER A 40 12.12 2.48 16.57
N VAL A 41 12.44 3.64 15.99
CA VAL A 41 13.30 3.73 14.81
C VAL A 41 14.65 3.05 15.04
N ALA A 42 15.24 3.20 16.22
CA ALA A 42 16.51 2.55 16.56
C ALA A 42 16.41 1.00 16.49
N ALA A 43 15.31 0.40 16.96
CA ALA A 43 15.09 -1.03 16.89
C ALA A 43 14.88 -1.50 15.44
N ILE A 44 14.17 -0.71 14.64
CA ILE A 44 13.97 -0.94 13.19
C ILE A 44 15.31 -0.90 12.45
N VAL A 45 16.14 0.11 12.69
CA VAL A 45 17.48 0.24 12.10
C VAL A 45 18.38 -0.95 12.46
N LYS A 46 18.38 -1.36 13.72
CA LYS A 46 19.13 -2.54 14.15
C LYS A 46 18.67 -3.76 13.35
N ARG A 47 17.37 -3.96 13.23
CA ARG A 47 16.81 -5.12 12.52
C ARG A 47 17.10 -5.07 11.01
N ALA A 48 17.00 -3.93 10.37
CA ALA A 48 17.32 -3.77 8.94
C ALA A 48 18.80 -4.09 8.66
N ARG A 49 19.71 -3.65 9.54
CA ARG A 49 21.13 -4.01 9.45
C ARG A 49 21.39 -5.51 9.61
N GLU A 50 20.73 -6.17 10.58
CA GLU A 50 20.82 -7.62 10.74
C GLU A 50 20.36 -8.38 9.49
N LEU A 51 19.39 -7.85 8.78
CA LEU A 51 18.86 -8.43 7.54
C LEU A 51 19.63 -7.98 6.29
N ASN A 52 20.54 -7.01 6.41
CA ASN A 52 21.27 -6.39 5.32
C ASN A 52 20.35 -5.84 4.21
N ILE A 53 19.30 -5.11 4.59
CA ILE A 53 18.34 -4.48 3.68
C ILE A 53 18.17 -3.00 3.99
N GLY A 54 17.79 -2.22 2.97
CA GLY A 54 17.27 -0.87 3.15
C GLY A 54 15.85 -0.88 3.71
N ILE A 55 15.41 0.28 4.17
CA ILE A 55 14.08 0.45 4.78
C ILE A 55 13.48 1.83 4.43
N ALA A 56 12.18 1.89 4.14
CA ALA A 56 11.39 3.11 4.25
C ALA A 56 10.48 3.03 5.48
N ILE A 57 10.47 4.08 6.28
CA ILE A 57 9.45 4.28 7.30
C ILE A 57 8.34 5.11 6.69
N THR A 58 7.12 4.58 6.75
CA THR A 58 5.92 5.11 6.11
C THR A 58 4.78 5.21 7.11
N ASP A 59 5.03 5.87 8.25
CA ASP A 59 4.01 6.07 9.27
C ASP A 59 2.76 6.76 8.72
N HIS A 60 1.58 6.41 9.25
CA HIS A 60 0.31 7.01 8.85
C HIS A 60 0.28 8.51 9.16
N ASN A 61 0.18 9.33 8.13
CA ASN A 61 0.09 10.79 8.20
C ASN A 61 1.14 11.44 9.14
N ASP A 62 2.28 10.79 9.36
CA ASP A 62 3.35 11.27 10.24
C ASP A 62 4.72 11.05 9.60
N ILE A 63 5.61 12.01 9.77
CA ILE A 63 6.97 11.95 9.21
C ILE A 63 8.06 11.83 10.27
N ARG A 64 7.70 11.81 11.57
CA ARG A 64 8.71 11.77 12.65
C ARG A 64 9.61 10.56 12.55
N GLY A 65 9.04 9.39 12.24
CA GLY A 65 9.80 8.16 12.00
C GLY A 65 10.78 8.27 10.84
N ALA A 66 10.33 8.79 9.69
CA ALA A 66 11.17 9.00 8.51
C ALA A 66 12.28 10.03 8.76
N VAL A 67 11.98 11.12 9.48
CA VAL A 67 12.96 12.16 9.86
C VAL A 67 14.00 11.61 10.83
N GLU A 68 13.60 10.81 11.81
CA GLU A 68 14.52 10.16 12.74
C GLU A 68 15.41 9.14 12.03
N LEU A 69 14.84 8.35 11.11
CA LEU A 69 15.57 7.36 10.31
C LEU A 69 16.71 7.98 9.50
N ASP A 70 16.53 9.18 8.97
CA ASP A 70 17.56 9.86 8.16
C ASP A 70 18.87 10.16 8.93
N ARG A 71 18.86 10.10 10.25
CA ARG A 71 20.08 10.23 11.08
C ARG A 71 21.02 9.03 10.94
N TYR A 72 20.53 7.90 10.47
CA TYR A 72 21.29 6.64 10.35
C TYR A 72 21.90 6.49 8.96
N LYS A 73 22.95 7.26 8.66
CA LYS A 73 23.58 7.36 7.33
C LYS A 73 24.24 6.06 6.81
N ASN A 74 24.53 5.10 7.70
CA ASN A 74 25.12 3.81 7.33
C ASN A 74 24.08 2.73 7.00
N LEU A 75 22.86 3.14 6.68
CA LEU A 75 21.78 2.28 6.25
C LEU A 75 21.10 2.95 5.05
N LEU A 76 20.82 2.19 4.01
CA LEU A 76 19.94 2.67 2.95
C LEU A 76 18.57 2.95 3.58
N ASN A 77 18.24 4.22 3.66
CA ASN A 77 16.98 4.70 4.24
C ASN A 77 16.27 5.61 3.24
N ILE A 78 14.97 5.45 3.13
CA ILE A 78 14.12 6.22 2.22
C ILE A 78 13.10 6.99 3.06
N PRO A 79 13.08 8.33 2.99
CA PRO A 79 12.04 9.12 3.62
C PRO A 79 10.69 8.84 2.97
N GLY A 80 9.75 8.31 3.73
CA GLY A 80 8.42 7.95 3.23
C GLY A 80 7.32 8.34 4.20
N ILE A 81 6.10 8.30 3.73
CA ILE A 81 4.88 8.52 4.49
C ILE A 81 3.73 7.75 3.84
N GLU A 82 2.85 7.15 4.65
CA GLU A 82 1.58 6.63 4.18
C GLU A 82 0.46 7.62 4.52
N ILE A 83 -0.18 8.18 3.50
CA ILE A 83 -1.19 9.21 3.68
C ILE A 83 -2.57 8.59 3.50
N THR A 84 -3.49 8.94 4.41
CA THR A 84 -4.91 8.56 4.28
C THR A 84 -5.68 9.69 3.63
N SER A 85 -6.16 9.49 2.41
CA SER A 85 -6.96 10.46 1.67
C SER A 85 -8.32 10.71 2.32
N LYS A 86 -9.05 11.71 1.86
CA LYS A 86 -10.42 12.02 2.27
C LYS A 86 -11.37 10.83 2.10
N GLU A 87 -11.16 10.02 1.07
CA GLU A 87 -11.90 8.78 0.83
C GLU A 87 -11.57 7.69 1.86
N GLY A 88 -10.49 7.84 2.60
CA GLY A 88 -9.99 6.86 3.55
C GLY A 88 -9.03 5.83 2.92
N THR A 89 -8.65 6.05 1.68
CA THR A 89 -7.73 5.20 0.92
C THR A 89 -6.29 5.66 1.13
N HIS A 90 -5.38 4.72 1.18
CA HIS A 90 -3.96 5.00 1.45
C HIS A 90 -3.18 5.25 0.17
N ILE A 91 -2.12 6.05 0.31
CA ILE A 91 -1.12 6.30 -0.70
C ILE A 91 0.26 6.46 -0.05
N LEU A 92 1.27 5.81 -0.61
CA LEU A 92 2.67 5.94 -0.21
C LEU A 92 3.33 7.05 -1.03
N VAL A 93 4.02 7.94 -0.34
CA VAL A 93 4.85 8.96 -0.98
C VAL A 93 6.27 8.86 -0.41
N TYR A 94 7.25 8.62 -1.30
CA TYR A 94 8.66 8.58 -0.98
C TYR A 94 9.34 9.84 -1.51
N PHE A 95 10.32 10.34 -0.77
CA PHE A 95 11.06 11.53 -1.13
C PHE A 95 12.54 11.23 -1.29
N TYR A 96 13.18 11.93 -2.22
CA TYR A 96 14.62 11.79 -2.44
C TYR A 96 15.44 12.37 -1.29
N ASP A 97 14.88 13.29 -0.52
CA ASP A 97 15.52 13.83 0.68
C ASP A 97 14.52 14.18 1.80
N VAL A 98 15.07 14.39 2.99
CA VAL A 98 14.30 14.77 4.19
C VAL A 98 13.78 16.20 4.13
N LYS A 99 14.38 17.09 3.34
CA LYS A 99 13.88 18.46 3.19
C LYS A 99 12.56 18.45 2.42
N GLY A 100 12.50 17.67 1.36
CA GLY A 100 11.29 17.48 0.54
C GLY A 100 10.12 17.00 1.38
N ILE A 101 10.28 15.89 2.12
CA ILE A 101 9.19 15.36 2.95
C ILE A 101 8.77 16.33 4.06
N LYS A 102 9.72 17.05 4.69
CA LYS A 102 9.40 18.08 5.70
C LYS A 102 8.62 19.24 5.12
N SER A 103 9.01 19.71 3.94
CA SER A 103 8.34 20.83 3.27
C SER A 103 6.94 20.44 2.82
N PHE A 104 6.79 19.29 2.19
CA PHE A 104 5.51 18.71 1.82
C PHE A 104 4.59 18.55 3.04
N TYR A 105 5.11 17.93 4.12
CA TYR A 105 4.32 17.71 5.32
C TYR A 105 3.81 19.02 5.92
N LYS A 106 4.71 20.00 6.09
CA LYS A 106 4.39 21.28 6.73
C LYS A 106 3.41 22.12 5.90
N ASN A 107 3.62 22.17 4.58
CA ASN A 107 2.91 23.12 3.72
C ASN A 107 1.62 22.54 3.14
N ASP A 108 1.61 21.23 2.86
CA ASP A 108 0.55 20.59 2.09
C ASP A 108 -0.27 19.61 2.92
N LEU A 109 0.38 18.79 3.77
CA LEU A 109 -0.34 17.76 4.51
C LEU A 109 -0.85 18.25 5.87
N GLN A 110 -0.01 18.85 6.70
CA GLN A 110 -0.35 19.25 8.06
C GLN A 110 -1.58 20.17 8.15
N PRO A 111 -1.77 21.17 7.26
CA PRO A 111 -2.98 22.00 7.27
C PRO A 111 -4.26 21.24 6.95
N ASN A 112 -4.15 20.06 6.36
CA ASN A 112 -5.26 19.23 5.90
C ASN A 112 -5.42 17.96 6.73
N MET A 113 -4.72 17.85 7.86
CA MET A 113 -4.81 16.70 8.76
C MET A 113 -6.19 16.59 9.40
N GLY A 114 -6.63 15.34 9.63
CA GLY A 114 -7.81 15.06 10.44
C GLY A 114 -7.57 15.24 11.93
N HIS A 115 -8.48 14.73 12.74
CA HIS A 115 -8.44 14.87 14.19
C HIS A 115 -7.20 14.21 14.83
N ASP A 116 -6.73 13.11 14.25
CA ASP A 116 -5.54 12.38 14.67
C ASP A 116 -4.80 11.81 13.45
N ILE A 117 -3.61 11.26 13.66
CA ILE A 117 -2.75 10.73 12.59
C ILE A 117 -3.37 9.53 11.84
N MET A 118 -4.29 8.81 12.46
CA MET A 118 -5.00 7.69 11.82
C MET A 118 -6.28 8.12 11.11
N SER A 119 -6.65 9.40 11.24
CA SER A 119 -7.81 9.97 10.55
C SER A 119 -7.48 10.31 9.10
N SER A 120 -8.52 10.30 8.25
CA SER A 120 -8.36 10.81 6.88
C SER A 120 -7.99 12.29 6.90
N THR A 121 -7.18 12.68 5.94
CA THR A 121 -6.98 14.09 5.60
C THR A 121 -8.25 14.67 4.93
N SER A 122 -8.30 15.96 4.74
CA SER A 122 -9.34 16.62 3.94
C SER A 122 -9.06 16.58 2.43
N LEU A 123 -7.85 16.14 2.02
CA LEU A 123 -7.42 16.06 0.63
C LEU A 123 -7.98 14.83 -0.08
N GLU A 124 -8.50 15.02 -1.27
CA GLU A 124 -8.85 13.93 -2.17
C GLU A 124 -7.58 13.27 -2.73
N MET A 125 -7.71 12.06 -3.25
CA MET A 125 -6.56 11.27 -3.72
C MET A 125 -5.73 12.02 -4.77
N GLU A 126 -6.38 12.63 -5.75
CA GLU A 126 -5.72 13.39 -6.81
C GLU A 126 -4.99 14.61 -6.25
N GLU A 127 -5.57 15.33 -5.30
CA GLU A 127 -4.92 16.48 -4.66
C GLU A 127 -3.63 16.09 -3.93
N ILE A 128 -3.62 14.94 -3.25
CA ILE A 128 -2.41 14.42 -2.59
C ILE A 128 -1.32 14.15 -3.62
N ILE A 129 -1.67 13.48 -4.73
CA ILE A 129 -0.72 13.14 -5.79
C ILE A 129 -0.16 14.43 -6.44
N GLU A 130 -1.01 15.38 -6.81
CA GLU A 130 -0.61 16.63 -7.43
C GLU A 130 0.34 17.42 -6.54
N ARG A 131 0.03 17.54 -5.24
CA ARG A 131 0.89 18.21 -4.27
C ARG A 131 2.23 17.49 -4.08
N ALA A 132 2.21 16.15 -3.96
CA ALA A 132 3.43 15.37 -3.84
C ALA A 132 4.37 15.56 -5.05
N ARG A 133 3.79 15.69 -6.26
CA ARG A 133 4.54 15.88 -7.50
C ARG A 133 5.17 17.27 -7.66
N THR A 134 4.85 18.23 -6.81
CA THR A 134 5.59 19.52 -6.77
C THR A 134 6.96 19.36 -6.11
N PHE A 135 7.25 18.19 -5.53
CA PHE A 135 8.52 17.81 -4.93
C PHE A 135 9.15 16.65 -5.71
N ASP A 136 10.45 16.45 -5.55
CA ASP A 136 11.10 15.22 -6.01
C ASP A 136 10.60 14.05 -5.16
N SER A 137 9.63 13.34 -5.69
CA SER A 137 8.93 12.26 -5.02
C SER A 137 8.61 11.09 -5.94
N VAL A 138 8.33 9.95 -5.32
CA VAL A 138 7.81 8.73 -5.95
C VAL A 138 6.52 8.38 -5.25
N VAL A 139 5.45 8.25 -6.02
CA VAL A 139 4.09 8.03 -5.53
C VAL A 139 3.64 6.62 -5.88
N VAL A 140 3.21 5.86 -4.88
CA VAL A 140 2.88 4.43 -5.02
C VAL A 140 1.56 4.12 -4.32
N PHE A 141 0.67 3.36 -4.95
CA PHE A 141 -0.50 2.82 -4.25
C PHE A 141 -0.13 1.58 -3.45
N PRO A 142 -0.22 1.62 -2.10
CA PRO A 142 -0.07 0.44 -1.26
C PRO A 142 -1.27 -0.48 -1.43
N HIS A 143 -1.05 -1.80 -1.28
CA HIS A 143 -2.12 -2.82 -1.23
C HIS A 143 -3.37 -2.45 -2.06
N PRO A 144 -3.27 -2.24 -3.40
CA PRO A 144 -4.35 -1.67 -4.22
C PRO A 144 -5.66 -2.45 -4.13
N TYR A 145 -5.60 -3.74 -3.88
CA TYR A 145 -6.72 -4.56 -3.44
C TYR A 145 -6.54 -4.89 -1.96
N SER A 146 -7.52 -4.55 -1.14
CA SER A 146 -7.55 -4.83 0.29
C SER A 146 -8.91 -5.34 0.72
N ALA A 147 -8.99 -5.97 1.89
CA ALA A 147 -10.26 -6.34 2.51
C ALA A 147 -11.03 -5.11 3.03
N THR A 148 -10.35 -4.00 3.20
CA THR A 148 -10.87 -2.71 3.69
C THR A 148 -10.90 -1.67 2.57
N PHE A 149 -11.40 -0.49 2.87
CA PHE A 149 -11.43 0.64 1.92
C PHE A 149 -10.07 1.33 1.73
N THR A 150 -9.04 0.88 2.45
CA THR A 150 -7.69 1.46 2.39
C THR A 150 -7.00 1.23 1.05
N GLY A 151 -7.35 0.15 0.33
CA GLY A 151 -6.89 -0.07 -1.05
C GLY A 151 -7.67 0.74 -2.07
N ILE A 152 -7.01 1.18 -3.15
CA ILE A 152 -7.60 2.06 -4.17
C ILE A 152 -8.76 1.42 -4.93
N HIS A 153 -8.78 0.10 -5.10
CA HIS A 153 -9.90 -0.63 -5.68
C HIS A 153 -11.03 -0.84 -4.67
N ASN A 154 -11.72 0.23 -4.33
CA ASN A 154 -12.89 0.25 -3.44
C ASN A 154 -14.07 0.97 -4.09
N SER A 155 -15.21 1.04 -3.40
CA SER A 155 -16.45 1.60 -3.94
C SER A 155 -16.48 3.14 -4.03
N TYR A 156 -15.44 3.84 -3.59
CA TYR A 156 -15.36 5.30 -3.67
C TYR A 156 -14.76 5.80 -4.99
N PHE A 157 -14.18 4.88 -5.79
CA PHE A 157 -13.54 5.21 -7.06
C PHE A 157 -14.28 4.50 -8.20
N SER A 158 -14.75 5.27 -9.20
CA SER A 158 -15.25 4.71 -10.45
C SER A 158 -14.09 4.20 -11.31
N GLU A 159 -14.36 3.34 -12.28
CA GLU A 159 -13.32 2.83 -13.19
C GLU A 159 -12.65 3.97 -13.98
N GLU A 160 -13.42 4.95 -14.44
CA GLU A 160 -12.88 6.12 -15.17
C GLU A 160 -12.00 6.98 -14.25
N ARG A 161 -12.33 7.10 -12.96
CA ARG A 161 -11.50 7.81 -11.98
C ARG A 161 -10.21 7.03 -11.73
N LEU A 162 -10.28 5.70 -11.58
CA LEU A 162 -9.12 4.84 -11.43
C LEU A 162 -8.16 4.94 -12.62
N ASP A 163 -8.68 4.91 -13.85
CA ASP A 163 -7.85 5.03 -15.06
C ASP A 163 -7.08 6.36 -15.14
N ARG A 164 -7.67 7.44 -14.62
CA ARG A 164 -6.97 8.72 -14.51
C ARG A 164 -5.91 8.69 -13.42
N ILE A 165 -6.26 8.22 -12.25
CA ILE A 165 -5.38 8.21 -11.07
C ILE A 165 -4.16 7.32 -11.31
N PHE A 166 -4.32 6.14 -11.95
CA PHE A 166 -3.18 5.26 -12.25
C PHE A 166 -2.15 5.90 -13.20
N LYS A 167 -2.55 6.85 -14.02
CA LYS A 167 -1.62 7.63 -14.88
C LYS A 167 -0.86 8.71 -14.10
N MET A 168 -1.28 9.01 -12.87
CA MET A 168 -0.68 10.04 -12.04
C MET A 168 0.35 9.49 -11.04
N VAL A 169 0.49 8.17 -10.91
CA VAL A 169 1.40 7.54 -9.95
C VAL A 169 2.56 6.82 -10.63
N ASP A 170 3.64 6.63 -9.88
CA ASP A 170 4.86 5.99 -10.39
C ASP A 170 4.83 4.48 -10.23
N GLY A 171 4.01 3.96 -9.32
CA GLY A 171 3.96 2.53 -9.06
C GLY A 171 2.79 2.05 -8.23
N ILE A 172 2.73 0.73 -8.08
CA ILE A 172 1.79 0.05 -7.17
C ILE A 172 2.51 -1.04 -6.36
N GLU A 173 2.01 -1.29 -5.16
CA GLU A 173 2.46 -2.39 -4.32
C GLU A 173 1.74 -3.68 -4.73
N VAL A 174 2.49 -4.62 -5.31
CA VAL A 174 1.94 -5.87 -5.87
C VAL A 174 1.89 -7.01 -4.86
N ILE A 175 2.76 -7.00 -3.84
CA ILE A 175 2.71 -7.90 -2.69
C ILE A 175 2.84 -7.07 -1.42
N ASN A 176 1.89 -7.23 -0.50
CA ASN A 176 1.91 -6.68 0.84
C ASN A 176 1.78 -7.84 1.83
N ALA A 177 2.69 -7.93 2.82
CA ALA A 177 2.72 -9.09 3.71
C ALA A 177 1.53 -9.16 4.67
N GLU A 178 0.94 -8.01 5.02
CA GLU A 178 -0.29 -7.93 5.83
C GLU A 178 -1.56 -8.22 5.02
N ASN A 179 -1.47 -8.27 3.68
CA ASN A 179 -2.62 -8.52 2.83
C ASN A 179 -2.92 -10.03 2.67
N LEU A 180 -4.09 -10.40 2.17
CA LEU A 180 -4.44 -11.79 1.85
C LEU A 180 -3.84 -12.19 0.50
N ASN A 181 -3.42 -13.46 0.36
CA ASN A 181 -2.90 -14.02 -0.89
C ASN A 181 -3.78 -13.68 -2.10
N LYS A 182 -5.10 -13.87 -1.99
CA LYS A 182 -6.05 -13.56 -3.07
C LYS A 182 -6.02 -12.08 -3.51
N TRP A 183 -5.74 -11.16 -2.59
CA TRP A 183 -5.62 -9.73 -2.89
C TRP A 183 -4.26 -9.41 -3.50
N ASN A 184 -3.20 -10.01 -2.97
CA ASN A 184 -1.86 -9.91 -3.55
C ASN A 184 -1.82 -10.44 -4.99
N LEU A 185 -2.48 -11.57 -5.28
CA LEU A 185 -2.61 -12.07 -6.64
C LEU A 185 -3.33 -11.08 -7.57
N ARG A 186 -4.39 -10.42 -7.10
CA ARG A 186 -5.08 -9.37 -7.87
C ARG A 186 -4.19 -8.15 -8.08
N SER A 187 -3.46 -7.73 -7.05
CA SER A 187 -2.50 -6.62 -7.13
C SER A 187 -1.36 -6.94 -8.12
N ALA A 188 -0.87 -8.18 -8.12
CA ALA A 188 0.14 -8.63 -9.08
C ALA A 188 -0.37 -8.62 -10.53
N LEU A 189 -1.61 -9.09 -10.76
CA LEU A 189 -2.25 -9.01 -12.07
C LEU A 189 -2.45 -7.55 -12.52
N LEU A 190 -2.83 -6.66 -11.60
CA LEU A 190 -2.94 -5.24 -11.90
C LEU A 190 -1.57 -4.67 -12.28
N GLY A 191 -0.51 -4.95 -11.51
CA GLY A 191 0.85 -4.50 -11.80
C GLY A 191 1.40 -5.04 -13.12
N PHE A 192 0.99 -6.23 -13.51
CA PHE A 192 1.35 -6.79 -14.81
C PHE A 192 0.66 -6.05 -15.98
N ASN A 193 -0.57 -5.59 -15.77
CA ASN A 193 -1.37 -4.92 -16.79
C ASN A 193 -1.09 -3.42 -16.90
N LEU A 194 -0.61 -2.81 -15.82
CA LEU A 194 -0.25 -1.39 -15.80
C LEU A 194 1.22 -1.21 -16.22
N ASP A 195 1.47 -0.23 -17.07
CA ASP A 195 2.83 0.15 -17.45
C ASP A 195 3.43 1.18 -16.46
N ILE A 196 3.53 0.79 -15.19
CA ILE A 196 4.09 1.59 -14.10
C ILE A 196 5.05 0.73 -13.25
N GLY A 197 5.77 1.35 -12.31
CA GLY A 197 6.66 0.65 -11.38
C GLY A 197 5.89 -0.31 -10.47
N ILE A 198 6.58 -1.33 -9.98
CA ILE A 198 6.03 -2.24 -8.98
C ILE A 198 6.87 -2.19 -7.69
N THR A 199 6.20 -2.24 -6.56
CA THR A 199 6.83 -2.42 -5.25
C THR A 199 6.18 -3.57 -4.49
N GLY A 200 6.84 -4.02 -3.45
CA GLY A 200 6.27 -4.90 -2.45
C GLY A 200 6.91 -4.59 -1.10
N GLY A 201 6.11 -4.56 -0.07
CA GLY A 201 6.53 -4.21 1.28
C GLY A 201 5.91 -5.09 2.35
N SER A 202 6.51 -5.07 3.53
CA SER A 202 5.97 -5.87 4.64
C SER A 202 4.71 -5.26 5.26
N ASP A 203 4.49 -3.96 5.10
CA ASP A 203 3.47 -3.22 5.87
C ASP A 203 3.60 -3.55 7.37
N GLY A 204 4.88 -3.60 7.77
CA GLY A 204 5.28 -4.23 9.02
C GLY A 204 5.09 -3.31 10.21
N HIS A 205 4.40 -3.81 11.23
CA HIS A 205 4.17 -3.14 12.51
C HIS A 205 5.05 -3.72 13.63
N ARG A 206 5.71 -4.86 13.37
CA ARG A 206 6.61 -5.57 14.31
C ARG A 206 7.89 -5.98 13.60
N LEU A 207 9.03 -5.99 14.29
CA LEU A 207 10.33 -6.37 13.74
C LEU A 207 10.34 -7.76 13.05
N ALA A 208 9.51 -8.69 13.51
CA ALA A 208 9.41 -10.03 12.93
C ALA A 208 8.76 -10.05 11.52
N GLN A 209 8.11 -8.96 11.13
CA GLN A 209 7.47 -8.81 9.82
C GLN A 209 8.44 -8.23 8.78
N MET A 210 9.45 -7.48 9.21
CA MET A 210 10.44 -6.85 8.35
C MET A 210 11.10 -7.85 7.41
N GLY A 211 11.17 -7.49 6.13
CA GLY A 211 11.77 -8.31 5.09
C GLY A 211 10.97 -9.54 4.67
N LYS A 212 9.69 -9.68 5.10
CA LYS A 212 8.80 -10.75 4.62
C LYS A 212 8.40 -10.56 3.17
N VAL A 213 8.31 -9.32 2.75
CA VAL A 213 8.18 -8.87 1.38
C VAL A 213 9.18 -7.75 1.18
N VAL A 214 9.88 -7.77 0.06
CA VAL A 214 10.87 -6.75 -0.30
C VAL A 214 10.79 -6.44 -1.79
N SER A 215 11.15 -5.20 -2.11
CA SER A 215 11.47 -4.76 -3.45
C SER A 215 12.97 -4.78 -3.65
N TYR A 216 13.44 -5.15 -4.85
CA TYR A 216 14.87 -5.20 -5.15
C TYR A 216 15.15 -4.76 -6.58
N ALA A 217 16.33 -4.19 -6.81
CA ALA A 217 16.76 -3.71 -8.13
C ALA A 217 18.27 -3.85 -8.32
N SER A 218 18.71 -3.96 -9.58
CA SER A 218 20.14 -3.85 -9.95
C SER A 218 20.49 -2.38 -10.08
N CYS A 219 20.75 -1.72 -8.96
CA CYS A 219 21.14 -0.32 -8.90
C CYS A 219 22.15 -0.10 -7.78
N GLU A 220 22.73 1.09 -7.70
CA GLU A 220 23.57 1.49 -6.59
C GLU A 220 22.79 1.42 -5.26
N ASN A 221 23.53 1.12 -4.17
CA ASN A 221 22.92 1.00 -2.84
C ASN A 221 22.71 2.38 -2.19
N ASP A 222 21.93 3.21 -2.85
CA ASP A 222 21.51 4.52 -2.37
C ASP A 222 20.02 4.79 -2.69
N ARG A 223 19.44 5.79 -2.01
CA ARG A 223 18.02 6.10 -2.12
C ARG A 223 17.63 6.64 -3.49
N HIS A 224 18.47 7.44 -4.12
CA HIS A 224 18.18 8.04 -5.43
C HIS A 224 18.09 6.95 -6.50
N ALA A 225 19.12 6.11 -6.58
CA ALA A 225 19.16 5.00 -7.52
C ALA A 225 17.99 4.03 -7.33
N PHE A 226 17.60 3.76 -6.07
CA PHE A 226 16.47 2.86 -5.81
C PHE A 226 15.10 3.49 -6.16
N LEU A 227 14.88 4.76 -5.83
CA LEU A 227 13.64 5.46 -6.19
C LEU A 227 13.53 5.64 -7.71
N ASP A 228 14.64 5.93 -8.39
CA ASP A 228 14.70 5.96 -9.85
C ASP A 228 14.40 4.59 -10.47
N ALA A 229 14.86 3.49 -9.84
CA ALA A 229 14.53 2.15 -10.29
C ALA A 229 13.01 1.86 -10.22
N ILE A 230 12.28 2.42 -9.23
CA ILE A 230 10.82 2.33 -9.20
C ILE A 230 10.23 3.09 -10.37
N LYS A 231 10.59 4.37 -10.57
CA LYS A 231 10.09 5.21 -11.68
C LYS A 231 10.38 4.60 -13.06
N ASN A 232 11.57 4.01 -13.21
CA ASN A 232 12.01 3.38 -14.44
C ASN A 232 11.53 1.92 -14.61
N LYS A 233 10.64 1.43 -13.73
CA LYS A 233 10.05 0.08 -13.80
C LYS A 233 11.09 -1.05 -13.73
N GLN A 234 12.20 -0.81 -13.03
CA GLN A 234 13.33 -1.75 -12.92
C GLN A 234 13.30 -2.57 -11.64
N THR A 235 12.38 -2.25 -10.74
CA THR A 235 12.17 -2.98 -9.49
C THR A 235 11.52 -4.33 -9.73
N LYS A 236 11.88 -5.28 -8.89
CA LYS A 236 11.34 -6.63 -8.79
C LYS A 236 10.85 -6.85 -7.37
N VAL A 237 9.93 -7.78 -7.18
CA VAL A 237 9.30 -8.03 -5.89
C VAL A 237 9.38 -9.50 -5.54
N ILE A 238 9.77 -9.79 -4.31
CA ILE A 238 9.73 -11.13 -3.74
C ILE A 238 9.15 -11.08 -2.34
N GLY A 239 8.23 -11.98 -2.06
CA GLY A 239 7.66 -12.08 -0.73
C GLY A 239 6.45 -12.98 -0.65
N LYS A 240 6.01 -13.18 0.57
CA LYS A 240 4.82 -13.96 0.88
C LYS A 240 4.09 -13.34 2.07
N GLU A 241 2.78 -13.44 2.02
CA GLU A 241 1.90 -13.01 3.12
C GLU A 241 2.24 -13.71 4.44
N ILE A 242 1.89 -13.05 5.54
CA ILE A 242 2.05 -13.60 6.88
C ILE A 242 1.01 -14.70 7.12
N ASP A 243 1.41 -15.79 7.73
CA ASP A 243 0.53 -16.92 8.05
C ASP A 243 -0.72 -16.46 8.80
N LEU A 244 -1.89 -17.01 8.43
CA LEU A 244 -3.21 -16.63 8.95
C LEU A 244 -3.27 -16.61 10.49
N ILE A 245 -2.64 -17.58 11.18
CA ILE A 245 -2.62 -17.67 12.64
C ILE A 245 -1.87 -16.48 13.25
N ARG A 246 -0.70 -16.12 12.69
CA ARG A 246 0.07 -14.95 13.12
C ARG A 246 -0.67 -13.65 12.87
N ARG A 247 -1.45 -13.61 11.80
CA ARG A 247 -2.27 -12.47 11.42
C ARG A 247 -3.42 -12.25 12.40
N VAL A 248 -4.15 -13.30 12.77
CA VAL A 248 -5.26 -13.22 13.75
C VAL A 248 -4.76 -12.70 15.10
N THR A 249 -3.60 -13.18 15.57
CA THR A 249 -3.00 -12.70 16.82
C THR A 249 -2.47 -11.27 16.72
N SER A 250 -1.89 -10.89 15.57
CA SER A 250 -1.42 -9.52 15.31
C SER A 250 -2.59 -8.55 15.21
N ASN A 251 -3.59 -8.88 14.40
CA ASN A 251 -4.77 -8.04 14.20
C ASN A 251 -5.63 -7.89 15.45
N GLY A 252 -5.70 -8.90 16.31
CA GLY A 252 -6.41 -8.80 17.60
C GLY A 252 -5.79 -7.75 18.52
N VAL A 253 -4.47 -7.69 18.60
CA VAL A 253 -3.74 -6.67 19.36
C VAL A 253 -3.86 -5.29 18.68
N LYS A 254 -3.70 -5.25 17.35
CA LYS A 254 -3.86 -4.01 16.54
C LYS A 254 -5.28 -3.44 16.72
N LEU A 255 -6.31 -4.28 16.61
CA LEU A 255 -7.70 -3.87 16.80
C LEU A 255 -7.94 -3.30 18.22
N ARG A 256 -7.41 -3.95 19.26
CA ARG A 256 -7.52 -3.47 20.64
C ARG A 256 -6.84 -2.11 20.84
N ASN A 257 -5.66 -1.91 20.27
CA ASN A 257 -4.95 -0.64 20.33
C ASN A 257 -5.67 0.45 19.54
N ASN A 258 -6.17 0.11 18.35
CA ASN A 258 -6.88 1.06 17.50
C ASN A 258 -8.21 1.49 18.12
N ILE A 259 -8.97 0.57 18.75
CA ILE A 259 -10.19 0.92 19.49
C ILE A 259 -9.88 1.89 20.63
N LYS A 260 -8.78 1.67 21.34
CA LYS A 260 -8.39 2.50 22.49
C LYS A 260 -7.86 3.87 22.07
N ASN A 261 -7.02 3.91 21.03
CA ASN A 261 -6.27 5.10 20.66
C ASN A 261 -6.92 5.88 19.49
N TYR A 262 -7.65 5.18 18.61
CA TYR A 262 -8.20 5.73 17.37
C TYR A 262 -9.65 5.29 17.12
N PRO A 263 -10.61 5.66 17.98
CA PRO A 263 -12.00 5.21 17.88
C PRO A 263 -12.68 5.60 16.55
N ASN A 264 -12.33 6.75 15.98
CA ASN A 264 -12.89 7.24 14.70
C ASN A 264 -12.53 6.33 13.52
N MET A 265 -11.33 5.73 13.52
CA MET A 265 -10.92 4.79 12.48
C MET A 265 -11.75 3.50 12.55
N VAL A 266 -12.06 3.02 13.75
CA VAL A 266 -12.90 1.83 13.95
C VAL A 266 -14.32 2.10 13.47
N GLU A 267 -14.88 3.25 13.79
CA GLU A 267 -16.22 3.66 13.32
C GLU A 267 -16.27 3.75 11.79
N LYS A 268 -15.28 4.35 11.14
CA LYS A 268 -15.19 4.41 9.67
C LYS A 268 -15.10 3.01 9.05
N ASN A 269 -14.30 2.11 9.61
CA ASN A 269 -14.21 0.73 9.16
C ASN A 269 -15.54 -0.02 9.28
N LEU A 270 -16.27 0.17 10.36
CA LEU A 270 -17.59 -0.41 10.56
C LEU A 270 -18.60 0.16 9.57
N ARG A 271 -18.65 1.48 9.38
CA ARG A 271 -19.51 2.15 8.39
C ARG A 271 -19.23 1.66 6.97
N TYR A 272 -17.96 1.56 6.60
CA TYR A 272 -17.57 1.05 5.28
C TYR A 272 -17.99 -0.41 5.10
N SER A 273 -17.71 -1.27 6.07
CA SER A 273 -18.12 -2.68 6.02
C SER A 273 -19.64 -2.80 5.85
N TYR A 274 -20.42 -2.00 6.55
CA TYR A 274 -21.87 -1.93 6.41
C TYR A 274 -22.29 -1.48 5.00
N THR A 275 -21.65 -0.44 4.46
CA THR A 275 -21.92 0.05 3.11
C THR A 275 -21.62 -1.00 2.04
N VAL A 276 -20.47 -1.70 2.15
CA VAL A 276 -20.09 -2.78 1.22
C VAL A 276 -21.05 -3.97 1.29
N ILE A 277 -21.47 -4.36 2.50
CA ILE A 277 -22.44 -5.45 2.67
C ILE A 277 -23.78 -5.06 2.03
N ASN A 278 -24.26 -3.85 2.27
CA ASN A 278 -25.51 -3.36 1.70
C ASN A 278 -25.46 -3.24 0.17
N SER A 279 -24.37 -2.71 -0.38
CA SER A 279 -24.21 -2.58 -1.84
C SER A 279 -24.15 -3.95 -2.52
N LYS A 280 -23.39 -4.91 -1.95
CA LYS A 280 -23.35 -6.29 -2.47
C LYS A 280 -24.70 -7.00 -2.35
N SER A 281 -25.43 -6.79 -1.25
CA SER A 281 -26.79 -7.31 -1.07
C SER A 281 -27.76 -6.73 -2.10
N LYS A 282 -27.67 -5.43 -2.40
CA LYS A 282 -28.47 -4.77 -3.42
C LYS A 282 -28.15 -5.30 -4.81
N THR A 283 -26.85 -5.36 -5.18
CA THR A 283 -26.39 -5.90 -6.47
C THR A 283 -26.82 -7.37 -6.65
N PHE A 284 -26.73 -8.18 -5.60
CA PHE A 284 -27.19 -9.57 -5.62
C PHE A 284 -28.70 -9.64 -5.87
N LYS A 285 -29.51 -8.84 -5.15
CA LYS A 285 -30.98 -8.75 -5.36
C LYS A 285 -31.34 -8.30 -6.78
N ASP A 286 -30.62 -7.32 -7.32
CA ASP A 286 -30.85 -6.80 -8.67
C ASP A 286 -30.48 -7.85 -9.73
N ASN A 287 -29.38 -8.58 -9.54
CA ASN A 287 -28.98 -9.66 -10.44
C ASN A 287 -29.97 -10.83 -10.41
N VAL A 288 -30.44 -11.24 -9.23
CA VAL A 288 -31.49 -12.26 -9.10
C VAL A 288 -32.79 -11.81 -9.79
N LYS A 289 -33.19 -10.55 -9.60
CA LYS A 289 -34.39 -9.99 -10.23
C LYS A 289 -34.27 -9.94 -11.76
N ARG A 290 -33.07 -9.56 -12.30
CA ARG A 290 -32.80 -9.62 -13.75
C ARG A 290 -32.88 -11.04 -14.28
N SER A 291 -32.19 -11.99 -13.64
CA SER A 291 -32.21 -13.41 -14.04
C SER A 291 -33.62 -14.00 -14.02
N LEU A 292 -34.44 -13.65 -13.02
CA LEU A 292 -35.84 -14.06 -12.96
C LEU A 292 -36.68 -13.46 -14.10
N ASN A 293 -36.52 -12.16 -14.36
CA ASN A 293 -37.22 -11.47 -15.45
C ASN A 293 -36.84 -12.03 -16.83
N ASP A 294 -35.56 -12.35 -17.03
CA ASP A 294 -35.09 -12.95 -18.29
C ASP A 294 -35.67 -14.37 -18.49
N ARG A 295 -35.70 -15.19 -17.44
CA ARG A 295 -36.38 -16.52 -17.47
C ARG A 295 -37.88 -16.41 -17.72
N ILE A 296 -38.53 -15.40 -17.16
CA ILE A 296 -39.98 -15.16 -17.42
C ILE A 296 -40.18 -14.72 -18.87
N LYS A 297 -39.33 -13.83 -19.42
CA LYS A 297 -39.38 -13.44 -20.83
C LYS A 297 -39.14 -14.62 -21.78
N GLU A 298 -38.15 -15.48 -21.48
CA GLU A 298 -37.90 -16.70 -22.27
C GLU A 298 -39.08 -17.66 -22.21
N ARG A 299 -39.70 -17.90 -21.05
CA ARG A 299 -40.89 -18.72 -20.92
C ARG A 299 -42.08 -18.12 -21.69
N ARG A 300 -42.30 -16.80 -21.62
CA ARG A 300 -43.34 -16.13 -22.41
C ARG A 300 -43.10 -16.25 -23.92
N LYS A 301 -41.82 -16.14 -24.37
CA LYS A 301 -41.49 -16.42 -25.79
C LYS A 301 -41.71 -17.86 -26.19
N LYS A 302 -41.50 -18.81 -25.29
CA LYS A 302 -41.60 -20.25 -25.59
C LYS A 302 -43.02 -20.81 -25.46
N TYR A 303 -43.86 -20.18 -24.63
CA TYR A 303 -45.23 -20.69 -24.31
C TYR A 303 -46.32 -19.61 -24.42
N GLY A 304 -46.01 -18.40 -24.87
CA GLY A 304 -46.97 -17.27 -24.95
C GLY A 304 -47.49 -16.98 -26.33
N ALA A 305 -47.52 -18.01 -27.19
CA ALA A 305 -48.27 -18.02 -28.45
C ALA A 305 -49.27 -19.18 -28.39
N LEU A 306 -50.24 -19.07 -27.48
CA LEU A 306 -51.48 -19.79 -27.48
C LEU A 306 -52.57 -18.76 -27.14
#